data_eb33475a2faf1574990ce8bd35de9bab
#
_entry.id   eb33475a2faf1574990ce8bd35de9bab
#
_cell.length_a   1.000
_cell.length_b   1.000
_cell.length_c   1.000
_cell.angle_alpha   90.00
_cell.angle_beta   90.00
_cell.angle_gamma   90.00
#
_symmetry.space_group_name_H-M   'P 1'
#
loop_
_entity.id
_entity.type
_entity.pdbx_description
1 polymer ?
#
loop_
_entity_poly.entity_id
_entity_poly.type
_entity_poly.pdbx_seq_one_letter_code
_entity_poly.pdbx_strand_id
1 'polypeptide(L)'
;MPTELRSGVHNMALNLNEPSTIINNLLQAKFTDAAKSTGRFVLNSTVGLLGFFDPASDFGWDRSQEEFGEVLGSYGVGDGPYLVIPALGPSSVREEVGDFVDRYYWPLAVIDFWPNLLRAGVLGLEARASLADQEAILNDAIDPYEFVKNAYFQNMQYKVYDGNPPIEVNAEEEEDIDAYLDELDEIEP
;
A
#
# COMPACT_ATOMS: atom_id res chain seq x y z
N MET A 1 7.14 4.21 25.20
CA MET A 1 8.40 3.93 24.48
C MET A 1 8.91 5.25 23.93
N PRO A 2 10.20 5.60 24.02
CA PRO A 2 10.75 6.82 23.41
C PRO A 2 10.50 6.83 21.90
N THR A 3 10.25 8.01 21.34
CA THR A 3 9.88 8.17 19.93
C THR A 3 10.95 7.63 18.99
N GLU A 4 12.21 7.90 19.29
CA GLU A 4 13.36 7.47 18.47
C GLU A 4 13.48 5.93 18.43
N LEU A 5 13.22 5.27 19.55
CA LEU A 5 13.27 3.81 19.61
C LEU A 5 12.09 3.19 18.86
N ARG A 6 10.89 3.80 18.95
CA ARG A 6 9.71 3.37 18.19
C ARG A 6 9.96 3.49 16.69
N SER A 7 10.43 4.66 16.24
CA SER A 7 10.76 4.90 14.83
C SER A 7 11.86 3.97 14.33
N GLY A 8 12.90 3.73 15.11
CA GLY A 8 13.99 2.83 14.73
C GLY A 8 13.52 1.38 14.55
N VAL A 9 12.72 0.86 15.46
CA VAL A 9 12.17 -0.50 15.35
C VAL A 9 11.20 -0.61 14.15
N HIS A 10 10.39 0.42 13.91
CA HIS A 10 9.53 0.49 12.75
C HIS A 10 10.33 0.50 11.44
N ASN A 11 11.37 1.33 11.34
CA ASN A 11 12.26 1.41 10.17
C ASN A 11 12.96 0.07 9.90
N MET A 12 13.42 -0.65 10.93
CA MET A 12 13.98 -2.00 10.78
C MET A 12 12.94 -2.97 10.19
N ALA A 13 11.70 -2.93 10.70
CA ALA A 13 10.63 -3.79 10.19
C ALA A 13 10.33 -3.49 8.71
N LEU A 14 10.33 -2.22 8.31
CA LEU A 14 10.15 -1.80 6.92
C LEU A 14 11.36 -2.15 6.04
N ASN A 15 12.59 -2.05 6.55
CA ASN A 15 13.79 -2.38 5.80
C ASN A 15 13.84 -3.88 5.41
N LEU A 16 13.23 -4.74 6.20
CA LEU A 16 13.08 -6.17 5.86
C LEU A 16 12.12 -6.41 4.69
N ASN A 17 11.24 -5.47 4.37
CA ASN A 17 10.35 -5.55 3.22
C ASN A 17 11.00 -5.03 1.91
N GLU A 18 12.07 -4.23 1.98
CA GLU A 18 12.69 -3.65 0.78
C GLU A 18 13.04 -4.68 -0.30
N PRO A 19 13.56 -5.89 0.01
CA PRO A 19 13.83 -6.89 -1.02
C PRO A 19 12.57 -7.39 -1.75
N SER A 20 11.42 -7.55 -1.09
CA SER A 20 10.16 -7.87 -1.78
C SER A 20 9.70 -6.68 -2.64
N THR A 21 9.77 -5.47 -2.12
CA THR A 21 9.48 -4.24 -2.86
C THR A 21 10.35 -4.12 -4.13
N ILE A 22 11.64 -4.43 -4.06
CA ILE A 22 12.54 -4.43 -5.24
C ILE A 22 12.02 -5.38 -6.31
N ILE A 23 11.67 -6.62 -5.93
CA ILE A 23 11.18 -7.64 -6.86
C ILE A 23 9.83 -7.21 -7.44
N ASN A 24 8.92 -6.73 -6.64
CA ASN A 24 7.59 -6.30 -7.05
C ASN A 24 7.65 -5.09 -8.02
N ASN A 25 8.55 -4.13 -7.77
CA ASN A 25 8.83 -3.04 -8.71
C ASN A 25 9.38 -3.56 -10.05
N LEU A 26 10.31 -4.53 -10.01
CA LEU A 26 10.84 -5.12 -11.25
C LEU A 26 9.77 -5.87 -12.05
N LEU A 27 8.87 -6.59 -11.37
CA LEU A 27 7.76 -7.27 -12.00
C LEU A 27 6.77 -6.31 -12.67
N GLN A 28 6.65 -5.08 -12.15
CA GLN A 28 5.84 -4.01 -12.74
C GLN A 28 6.61 -3.13 -13.74
N ALA A 29 7.86 -3.49 -14.08
CA ALA A 29 8.77 -2.70 -14.92
C ALA A 29 9.08 -1.27 -14.38
N LYS A 30 8.91 -1.03 -13.08
CA LYS A 30 9.23 0.21 -12.37
C LYS A 30 10.72 0.24 -11.99
N PHE A 31 11.60 0.27 -12.98
CA PHE A 31 13.06 0.12 -12.78
C PHE A 31 13.68 1.22 -11.91
N THR A 32 13.16 2.44 -12.00
CA THR A 32 13.64 3.56 -11.18
C THR A 32 13.36 3.33 -9.70
N ASP A 33 12.17 2.85 -9.37
CA ASP A 33 11.77 2.62 -7.99
C ASP A 33 12.43 1.36 -7.42
N ALA A 34 12.62 0.33 -8.25
CA ALA A 34 13.46 -0.82 -7.92
C ALA A 34 14.91 -0.41 -7.58
N ALA A 35 15.50 0.50 -8.35
CA ALA A 35 16.85 1.01 -8.09
C ALA A 35 16.90 1.84 -6.79
N LYS A 36 15.92 2.70 -6.53
CA LYS A 36 15.80 3.44 -5.27
C LYS A 36 15.67 2.49 -4.07
N SER A 37 14.75 1.53 -4.12
CA SER A 37 14.56 0.54 -3.05
C SER A 37 15.83 -0.30 -2.82
N THR A 38 16.57 -0.64 -3.89
CA THR A 38 17.88 -1.30 -3.76
C THR A 38 18.87 -0.43 -3.01
N GLY A 39 18.98 0.84 -3.39
CA GLY A 39 19.86 1.81 -2.72
C GLY A 39 19.47 2.01 -1.26
N ARG A 40 18.17 2.12 -0.97
CA ARG A 40 17.63 2.21 0.40
C ARG A 40 18.02 1.00 1.23
N PHE A 41 17.76 -0.21 0.71
CA PHE A 41 18.08 -1.45 1.40
C PHE A 41 19.57 -1.53 1.75
N VAL A 42 20.47 -1.25 0.80
CA VAL A 42 21.92 -1.30 1.02
C VAL A 42 22.34 -0.24 2.03
N LEU A 43 21.92 1.00 1.86
CA LEU A 43 22.33 2.12 2.71
C LEU A 43 21.79 1.95 4.14
N ASN A 44 20.51 1.64 4.27
CA ASN A 44 19.87 1.47 5.58
C ASN A 44 20.36 0.22 6.30
N SER A 45 20.65 -0.86 5.58
CA SER A 45 21.19 -2.09 6.20
C SER A 45 22.64 -1.93 6.67
N THR A 46 23.44 -1.09 6.00
CA THR A 46 24.87 -0.88 6.35
C THR A 46 25.05 0.33 7.28
N VAL A 47 24.85 1.55 6.77
CA VAL A 47 25.00 2.79 7.52
C VAL A 47 23.89 2.97 8.55
N GLY A 48 22.66 2.57 8.19
CA GLY A 48 21.47 2.67 9.04
C GLY A 48 21.33 1.58 10.10
N LEU A 49 22.37 0.74 10.35
CA LEU A 49 22.37 -0.33 11.36
C LEU A 49 21.15 -1.26 11.20
N LEU A 50 21.12 -2.01 10.09
CA LEU A 50 20.03 -2.93 9.71
C LEU A 50 18.67 -2.23 9.53
N GLY A 51 18.69 -0.95 9.22
CA GLY A 51 17.48 -0.16 9.00
C GLY A 51 16.94 0.54 10.26
N PHE A 52 17.64 0.49 11.39
CA PHE A 52 17.24 1.25 12.59
C PHE A 52 17.19 2.75 12.31
N PHE A 53 18.19 3.27 11.60
CA PHE A 53 18.18 4.61 11.02
C PHE A 53 17.81 4.53 9.54
N ASP A 54 17.25 5.63 9.01
CA ASP A 54 16.84 5.72 7.60
C ASP A 54 17.61 6.83 6.87
N PRO A 55 18.95 6.71 6.72
CA PRO A 55 19.75 7.69 6.00
C PRO A 55 19.35 7.83 4.52
N ALA A 56 18.68 6.83 3.92
CA ALA A 56 18.22 6.91 2.54
C ALA A 56 17.18 8.02 2.34
N SER A 57 16.34 8.26 3.33
CA SER A 57 15.37 9.37 3.31
C SER A 57 16.05 10.73 3.35
N ASP A 58 17.21 10.87 4.00
CA ASP A 58 17.99 12.11 4.03
C ASP A 58 18.56 12.47 2.65
N PHE A 59 18.74 11.47 1.77
CA PHE A 59 19.12 11.66 0.37
C PHE A 59 17.94 11.91 -0.57
N GLY A 60 16.70 12.01 -0.05
CA GLY A 60 15.50 12.20 -0.85
C GLY A 60 15.06 10.94 -1.61
N TRP A 61 15.47 9.76 -1.15
CA TRP A 61 15.00 8.49 -1.68
C TRP A 61 13.78 8.06 -0.87
N ASP A 62 12.61 8.55 -1.28
CA ASP A 62 11.36 8.19 -0.63
C ASP A 62 11.10 6.69 -0.74
N ARG A 63 10.42 6.15 0.28
CA ARG A 63 10.06 4.74 0.32
C ARG A 63 8.87 4.49 -0.59
N SER A 64 9.05 3.64 -1.59
CA SER A 64 7.97 3.01 -2.34
C SER A 64 7.70 1.65 -1.70
N GLN A 65 6.47 1.40 -1.31
CA GLN A 65 6.06 0.07 -0.82
C GLN A 65 5.25 -0.57 -1.94
N GLU A 66 5.80 -1.62 -2.51
CA GLU A 66 5.13 -2.42 -3.54
C GLU A 66 4.95 -3.83 -3.03
N GLU A 67 3.73 -4.31 -3.06
CA GLU A 67 3.32 -5.63 -2.61
C GLU A 67 2.92 -6.48 -3.82
N PHE A 68 3.01 -7.80 -3.72
CA PHE A 68 2.68 -8.67 -4.85
C PHE A 68 1.19 -8.61 -5.23
N GLY A 69 0.31 -8.23 -4.30
CA GLY A 69 -1.09 -7.91 -4.58
C GLY A 69 -1.23 -6.78 -5.60
N GLU A 70 -0.40 -5.75 -5.53
CA GLU A 70 -0.36 -4.64 -6.50
C GLU A 70 0.19 -5.09 -7.86
N VAL A 71 1.19 -5.98 -7.87
CA VAL A 71 1.67 -6.61 -9.11
C VAL A 71 0.52 -7.34 -9.81
N LEU A 72 -0.24 -8.16 -9.10
CA LEU A 72 -1.40 -8.84 -9.66
C LEU A 72 -2.44 -7.84 -10.21
N GLY A 73 -2.70 -6.76 -9.48
CA GLY A 73 -3.61 -5.69 -9.90
C GLY A 73 -3.15 -5.01 -11.20
N SER A 74 -1.86 -4.69 -11.32
CA SER A 74 -1.29 -4.06 -12.53
C SER A 74 -1.41 -4.96 -13.78
N TYR A 75 -1.48 -6.27 -13.59
CA TYR A 75 -1.77 -7.25 -14.66
C TYR A 75 -3.27 -7.52 -14.86
N GLY A 76 -4.15 -6.74 -14.22
CA GLY A 76 -5.60 -6.82 -14.40
C GLY A 76 -6.32 -7.87 -13.55
N VAL A 77 -5.65 -8.44 -12.54
CA VAL A 77 -6.31 -9.33 -11.59
C VAL A 77 -7.16 -8.50 -10.63
N GLY A 78 -8.47 -8.72 -10.62
CA GLY A 78 -9.39 -8.02 -9.71
C GLY A 78 -9.13 -8.34 -8.24
N ASP A 79 -9.59 -7.46 -7.34
CA ASP A 79 -9.41 -7.60 -5.89
C ASP A 79 -10.04 -8.88 -5.31
N GLY A 80 -11.12 -9.36 -5.96
CA GLY A 80 -11.93 -10.44 -5.44
C GLY A 80 -12.80 -10.02 -4.25
N PRO A 81 -13.35 -10.99 -3.48
CA PRO A 81 -14.18 -10.70 -2.32
C PRO A 81 -13.46 -9.87 -1.26
N TYR A 82 -14.20 -8.90 -0.69
CA TYR A 82 -13.76 -8.17 0.50
C TYR A 82 -13.74 -9.08 1.72
N LEU A 83 -12.68 -9.02 2.47
CA LEU A 83 -12.45 -9.80 3.68
C LEU A 83 -12.22 -8.86 4.87
N VAL A 84 -12.66 -9.28 6.04
CA VAL A 84 -12.28 -8.62 7.30
C VAL A 84 -11.58 -9.65 8.16
N ILE A 85 -10.27 -9.49 8.32
CA ILE A 85 -9.46 -10.42 9.08
C ILE A 85 -9.38 -9.94 10.54
N PRO A 86 -9.79 -10.77 11.52
CA PRO A 86 -9.70 -10.41 12.92
C PRO A 86 -8.28 -9.94 13.29
N ALA A 87 -8.19 -8.80 13.94
CA ALA A 87 -6.97 -8.12 14.36
C ALA A 87 -6.08 -7.53 13.24
N LEU A 88 -6.25 -7.91 11.97
CA LEU A 88 -5.50 -7.35 10.84
C LEU A 88 -6.31 -6.27 10.09
N GLY A 89 -7.64 -6.39 10.07
CA GLY A 89 -8.51 -5.39 9.44
C GLY A 89 -9.03 -5.77 8.06
N PRO A 90 -9.34 -4.75 7.23
CA PRO A 90 -9.85 -4.97 5.88
C PRO A 90 -8.78 -5.56 4.96
N SER A 91 -9.18 -6.48 4.10
CA SER A 91 -8.34 -7.16 3.12
C SER A 91 -9.16 -7.61 1.91
N SER A 92 -8.51 -8.21 0.93
CA SER A 92 -9.13 -8.87 -0.22
C SER A 92 -8.40 -10.18 -0.55
N VAL A 93 -9.02 -11.02 -1.37
CA VAL A 93 -8.38 -12.29 -1.77
C VAL A 93 -7.07 -12.03 -2.53
N ARG A 94 -7.02 -11.01 -3.40
CA ARG A 94 -5.79 -10.64 -4.13
C ARG A 94 -4.67 -10.26 -3.16
N GLU A 95 -4.98 -9.44 -2.15
CA GLU A 95 -4.03 -8.98 -1.15
C GLU A 95 -3.48 -10.15 -0.33
N GLU A 96 -4.34 -11.06 0.15
CA GLU A 96 -3.90 -12.23 0.91
C GLU A 96 -3.00 -13.17 0.10
N VAL A 97 -3.28 -13.32 -1.21
CA VAL A 97 -2.41 -14.08 -2.11
C VAL A 97 -1.08 -13.35 -2.31
N GLY A 98 -1.11 -12.02 -2.42
CA GLY A 98 0.07 -11.18 -2.50
C GLY A 98 0.97 -11.33 -1.28
N ASP A 99 0.41 -11.14 -0.11
CA ASP A 99 1.09 -11.29 1.19
C ASP A 99 1.69 -12.69 1.36
N PHE A 100 0.96 -13.72 0.90
CA PHE A 100 1.48 -15.08 0.93
C PHE A 100 2.75 -15.21 0.08
N VAL A 101 2.77 -14.64 -1.13
CA VAL A 101 3.94 -14.68 -2.03
C VAL A 101 5.09 -13.86 -1.46
N ASP A 102 4.83 -12.65 -0.95
CA ASP A 102 5.85 -11.76 -0.39
C ASP A 102 6.62 -12.38 0.79
N ARG A 103 5.96 -13.26 1.56
CA ARG A 103 6.62 -14.02 2.64
C ARG A 103 7.70 -14.98 2.17
N TYR A 104 7.68 -15.41 0.90
CA TYR A 104 8.70 -16.30 0.33
C TYR A 104 9.93 -15.56 -0.19
N TYR A 105 9.89 -14.22 -0.26
CA TYR A 105 11.07 -13.45 -0.65
C TYR A 105 12.07 -13.35 0.50
N TRP A 106 13.37 -13.42 0.14
CA TRP A 106 14.43 -13.18 1.11
C TRP A 106 14.39 -11.69 1.56
N PRO A 107 14.62 -11.34 2.84
CA PRO A 107 15.01 -12.23 3.94
C PRO A 107 13.82 -12.86 4.67
N LEU A 108 12.57 -12.50 4.39
CA LEU A 108 11.39 -12.96 5.14
C LEU A 108 11.24 -14.48 5.11
N ALA A 109 11.58 -15.12 3.99
CA ALA A 109 11.52 -16.58 3.84
C ALA A 109 12.42 -17.35 4.80
N VAL A 110 13.49 -16.75 5.31
CA VAL A 110 14.47 -17.39 6.19
C VAL A 110 14.39 -16.92 7.64
N ILE A 111 13.56 -15.94 7.92
CA ILE A 111 13.33 -15.45 9.27
C ILE A 111 12.33 -16.37 9.98
N ASP A 112 12.65 -16.79 11.20
CA ASP A 112 11.78 -17.63 12.02
C ASP A 112 10.43 -16.97 12.32
N PHE A 113 9.46 -17.80 12.69
CA PHE A 113 8.08 -17.38 12.99
C PHE A 113 7.99 -16.22 14.01
N TRP A 114 8.72 -16.29 15.12
CA TRP A 114 8.63 -15.29 16.18
C TRP A 114 9.11 -13.90 15.78
N PRO A 115 10.28 -13.71 15.15
CA PRO A 115 10.69 -12.41 14.62
C PRO A 115 9.72 -11.87 13.57
N ASN A 116 9.18 -12.71 12.68
CA ASN A 116 8.17 -12.30 11.71
C ASN A 116 6.87 -11.83 12.38
N LEU A 117 6.41 -12.53 13.43
CA LEU A 117 5.24 -12.13 14.20
C LEU A 117 5.47 -10.79 14.92
N LEU A 118 6.66 -10.58 15.51
CA LEU A 118 7.02 -9.30 16.13
C LEU A 118 7.04 -8.17 15.10
N ARG A 119 7.62 -8.40 13.92
CA ARG A 119 7.62 -7.45 12.80
C ARG A 119 6.20 -7.07 12.40
N ALA A 120 5.35 -8.07 12.14
CA ALA A 120 3.95 -7.84 11.78
C ALA A 120 3.20 -7.07 12.88
N GLY A 121 3.45 -7.39 14.14
CA GLY A 121 2.89 -6.67 15.29
C GLY A 121 3.32 -5.20 15.33
N VAL A 122 4.59 -4.90 15.08
CA VAL A 122 5.09 -3.51 15.03
C VAL A 122 4.42 -2.74 13.91
N LEU A 123 4.37 -3.31 12.69
CA LEU A 123 3.75 -2.66 11.54
C LEU A 123 2.24 -2.46 11.74
N GLY A 124 1.54 -3.46 12.25
CA GLY A 124 0.11 -3.38 12.53
C GLY A 124 -0.24 -2.35 13.61
N LEU A 125 0.56 -2.26 14.70
CA LEU A 125 0.36 -1.24 15.73
C LEU A 125 0.63 0.17 15.20
N GLU A 126 1.62 0.33 14.33
CA GLU A 126 1.91 1.61 13.69
C GLU A 126 0.79 2.03 12.74
N ALA A 127 0.32 1.10 11.90
CA ALA A 127 -0.83 1.32 11.02
C ALA A 127 -2.09 1.69 11.82
N ARG A 128 -2.36 0.98 12.92
CA ARG A 128 -3.50 1.30 13.81
C ARG A 128 -3.35 2.68 14.45
N ALA A 129 -2.15 3.05 14.85
CA ALA A 129 -1.89 4.34 15.47
C ALA A 129 -2.07 5.50 14.45
N SER A 130 -1.71 5.31 13.20
CA SER A 130 -1.90 6.32 12.13
C SER A 130 -3.37 6.55 11.77
N LEU A 131 -4.23 5.56 12.01
CA LEU A 131 -5.68 5.65 11.76
C LEU A 131 -6.48 6.22 12.94
N ALA A 132 -5.85 6.41 14.11
CA ALA A 132 -6.57 6.86 15.32
C ALA A 132 -7.28 8.21 15.14
N ASP A 133 -6.66 9.14 14.40
CA ASP A 133 -7.23 10.46 14.13
C ASP A 133 -8.43 10.41 13.15
N GLN A 134 -8.60 9.30 12.41
CA GLN A 134 -9.69 9.11 11.45
C GLN A 134 -10.90 8.40 12.07
N GLU A 135 -10.82 7.95 13.32
CA GLU A 135 -11.95 7.28 14.00
C GLU A 135 -13.19 8.16 14.12
N ALA A 136 -13.00 9.48 14.24
CA ALA A 136 -14.12 10.42 14.28
C ALA A 136 -14.95 10.37 13.00
N ILE A 137 -14.32 10.31 11.83
CA ILE A 137 -14.98 10.23 10.52
C ILE A 137 -15.75 8.90 10.41
N LEU A 138 -15.17 7.81 10.88
CA LEU A 138 -15.81 6.50 10.87
C LEU A 138 -17.05 6.45 11.76
N ASN A 139 -16.98 7.09 12.94
CA ASN A 139 -18.11 7.14 13.88
C ASN A 139 -19.29 7.99 13.38
N ASP A 140 -19.02 8.97 12.51
CA ASP A 140 -20.03 9.84 11.90
C ASP A 140 -20.61 9.25 10.59
N ALA A 141 -20.05 8.12 10.09
CA ALA A 141 -20.54 7.48 8.88
C ALA A 141 -21.92 6.83 9.09
N ILE A 142 -22.80 6.97 8.10
CA ILE A 142 -24.15 6.36 8.11
C ILE A 142 -24.06 4.83 8.13
N ASP A 143 -23.15 4.26 7.33
CA ASP A 143 -22.79 2.85 7.33
C ASP A 143 -21.26 2.70 7.44
N PRO A 144 -20.74 2.46 8.64
CA PRO A 144 -19.31 2.30 8.87
C PRO A 144 -18.69 1.13 8.09
N TYR A 145 -19.43 0.05 7.85
CA TYR A 145 -18.94 -1.11 7.10
C TYR A 145 -18.72 -0.78 5.62
N GLU A 146 -19.75 -0.23 4.96
CA GLU A 146 -19.64 0.18 3.56
C GLU A 146 -18.62 1.31 3.38
N PHE A 147 -18.53 2.24 4.34
CA PHE A 147 -17.51 3.29 4.32
C PHE A 147 -16.09 2.71 4.32
N VAL A 148 -15.77 1.79 5.24
CA VAL A 148 -14.43 1.17 5.33
C VAL A 148 -14.14 0.32 4.10
N LYS A 149 -15.11 -0.45 3.61
CA LYS A 149 -14.98 -1.28 2.42
C LYS A 149 -14.67 -0.45 1.18
N ASN A 150 -15.41 0.64 0.96
CA ASN A 150 -15.20 1.53 -0.18
C ASN A 150 -13.85 2.25 -0.08
N ALA A 151 -13.50 2.76 1.09
CA ALA A 151 -12.19 3.37 1.32
C ALA A 151 -11.03 2.38 1.09
N TYR A 152 -11.19 1.12 1.49
CA TYR A 152 -10.23 0.06 1.23
C TYR A 152 -10.01 -0.16 -0.27
N PHE A 153 -11.09 -0.38 -1.06
CA PHE A 153 -10.95 -0.62 -2.49
C PHE A 153 -10.41 0.61 -3.25
N GLN A 154 -10.83 1.82 -2.88
CA GLN A 154 -10.26 3.04 -3.45
C GLN A 154 -8.75 3.15 -3.16
N ASN A 155 -8.32 2.82 -1.96
CA ASN A 155 -6.91 2.79 -1.60
C ASN A 155 -6.13 1.72 -2.40
N MET A 156 -6.71 0.53 -2.60
CA MET A 156 -6.10 -0.53 -3.42
C MET A 156 -5.96 -0.10 -4.88
N GLN A 157 -6.97 0.52 -5.46
CA GLN A 157 -6.87 1.10 -6.81
C GLN A 157 -5.80 2.18 -6.87
N TYR A 158 -5.79 3.10 -5.89
CA TYR A 158 -4.77 4.16 -5.82
C TYR A 158 -3.35 3.58 -5.80
N LYS A 159 -3.10 2.51 -5.06
CA LYS A 159 -1.82 1.80 -5.00
C LYS A 159 -1.48 1.14 -6.36
N VAL A 160 -2.39 0.35 -6.95
CA VAL A 160 -2.19 -0.35 -8.23
C VAL A 160 -1.83 0.61 -9.38
N TYR A 161 -2.41 1.81 -9.36
CA TYR A 161 -2.20 2.83 -10.42
C TYR A 161 -1.23 3.95 -10.02
N ASP A 162 -0.40 3.75 -9.01
CA ASP A 162 0.61 4.73 -8.55
C ASP A 162 0.02 6.14 -8.32
N GLY A 163 -1.16 6.19 -7.72
CA GLY A 163 -1.83 7.45 -7.42
C GLY A 163 -2.67 8.04 -8.54
N ASN A 164 -2.76 7.40 -9.70
CA ASN A 164 -3.53 7.85 -10.85
C ASN A 164 -4.55 6.79 -11.31
N PRO A 165 -5.51 6.39 -10.46
CA PRO A 165 -6.52 5.44 -10.86
C PRO A 165 -7.35 6.00 -12.03
N PRO A 166 -7.77 5.15 -12.99
CA PRO A 166 -8.68 5.57 -14.04
C PRO A 166 -9.98 6.06 -13.42
N ILE A 167 -10.55 7.13 -13.97
CA ILE A 167 -11.88 7.60 -13.60
C ILE A 167 -12.86 6.59 -14.20
N GLU A 168 -13.48 5.77 -13.35
CA GLU A 168 -14.61 4.94 -13.76
C GLU A 168 -15.83 5.85 -13.88
N VAL A 169 -16.14 6.31 -15.09
CA VAL A 169 -17.40 6.97 -15.39
C VAL A 169 -18.42 5.87 -15.65
N ASN A 170 -19.50 5.84 -14.88
CA ASN A 170 -20.59 4.91 -15.12
C ASN A 170 -21.24 5.22 -16.48
N ALA A 171 -21.75 4.21 -17.18
CA ALA A 171 -22.39 4.41 -18.47
C ALA A 171 -23.57 5.43 -18.41
N GLU A 172 -24.27 5.47 -17.26
CA GLU A 172 -25.32 6.48 -17.01
C GLU A 172 -24.72 7.91 -16.89
N GLU A 173 -23.54 8.05 -16.24
CA GLU A 173 -22.85 9.35 -16.15
C GLU A 173 -22.26 9.78 -17.50
N GLU A 174 -21.80 8.84 -18.34
CA GLU A 174 -21.37 9.14 -19.72
C GLU A 174 -22.55 9.64 -20.55
N GLU A 175 -23.72 8.98 -20.50
CA GLU A 175 -24.93 9.42 -21.20
C GLU A 175 -25.39 10.81 -20.72
N ASP A 176 -25.32 11.08 -19.42
CA ASP A 176 -25.69 12.39 -18.85
C ASP A 176 -24.70 13.49 -19.29
N ILE A 177 -23.39 13.18 -19.33
CA ILE A 177 -22.36 14.13 -19.79
C ILE A 177 -22.51 14.41 -21.27
N ASP A 178 -22.72 13.39 -22.10
CA ASP A 178 -22.92 13.54 -23.54
C ASP A 178 -24.19 14.35 -23.84
N ALA A 179 -25.30 14.07 -23.13
CA ALA A 179 -26.52 14.84 -23.25
C ALA A 179 -26.32 16.32 -22.86
N TYR A 180 -25.53 16.60 -21.83
CA TYR A 180 -25.20 17.95 -21.42
C TYR A 180 -24.30 18.69 -22.42
N LEU A 181 -23.35 17.96 -23.03
CA LEU A 181 -22.48 18.53 -24.08
C LEU A 181 -23.28 18.87 -25.33
N ASP A 182 -24.20 18.00 -25.74
CA ASP A 182 -25.10 18.24 -26.87
C ASP A 182 -25.99 19.50 -26.62
N GLU A 183 -26.48 19.68 -25.41
CA GLU A 183 -27.26 20.86 -25.04
C GLU A 183 -26.42 22.15 -25.06
N LEU A 184 -25.13 22.08 -24.71
CA LEU A 184 -24.21 23.23 -24.79
C LEU A 184 -23.90 23.60 -26.25
N ASP A 185 -23.72 22.61 -27.14
CA ASP A 185 -23.47 22.88 -28.56
C ASP A 185 -24.69 23.49 -29.26
N GLU A 186 -25.92 23.23 -28.79
CA GLU A 186 -27.13 23.89 -29.31
C GLU A 186 -27.29 25.39 -28.86
N ILE A 187 -26.59 25.78 -27.78
CA ILE A 187 -26.68 27.13 -27.19
C ILE A 187 -25.61 28.10 -27.78
N GLU A 188 -24.51 27.57 -28.36
CA GLU A 188 -23.53 28.42 -29.05
C GLU A 188 -24.02 28.81 -30.45
N PRO A 189 -24.21 30.12 -30.73
CA PRO A 189 -24.71 30.61 -32.00
C PRO A 189 -23.61 30.67 -33.07
#